data_c02d6d738662168a7cfff216c69dd68c
#
_entry.id   c02d6d738662168a7cfff216c69dd68c
#
_cell.length_a   1.000
_cell.length_b   1.000
_cell.length_c   1.000
_cell.angle_alpha   90.00
_cell.angle_beta   90.00
_cell.angle_gamma   90.00
#
_symmetry.space_group_name_H-M   'P 1'
#
loop_
_entity.id
_entity.type
_entity.pdbx_description
1 polymer ?
#
loop_
_entity_poly.entity_id
_entity_poly.type
_entity_poly.pdbx_seq_one_letter_code
_entity_poly.pdbx_strand_id
1 'polypeptide(L)'
;MEYEVEAELYHEFLMNGAREPAYPAIVGGGDNACTMHYVANNDELLDGDLVLVDAGGEYENYACDLTRTFPVNGRFSKTQSQVYDIVLKAQQAAIDEVQPGNTWNRPHEAAVRQVTVGLIELGILEGDLETLLSEEAYLPYCPHKTGHWLGLDVHDVGDYQINGQWRVFEEGMVTTIE
;
A
#
# COMPACT_ATOMS: atom_id res chain seq x y z
N MET A 1 -15.46 16.12 3.32
CA MET A 1 -14.21 16.40 4.07
C MET A 1 -13.49 15.08 4.38
N GLU A 2 -12.17 15.10 4.43
CA GLU A 2 -11.37 13.93 4.79
C GLU A 2 -11.72 13.39 6.17
N TYR A 3 -11.89 14.24 7.19
CA TYR A 3 -12.27 13.84 8.55
C TYR A 3 -13.67 13.20 8.64
N GLU A 4 -14.55 13.44 7.69
CA GLU A 4 -15.87 12.78 7.67
C GLU A 4 -15.71 11.30 7.29
N VAL A 5 -14.80 10.99 6.35
CA VAL A 5 -14.46 9.61 6.02
C VAL A 5 -13.77 8.92 7.20
N GLU A 6 -12.84 9.60 7.87
CA GLU A 6 -12.18 9.08 9.07
C GLU A 6 -13.21 8.77 10.18
N ALA A 7 -14.19 9.63 10.40
CA ALA A 7 -15.25 9.41 11.39
C ALA A 7 -16.09 8.18 11.09
N GLU A 8 -16.43 7.93 9.81
CA GLU A 8 -17.16 6.72 9.39
C GLU A 8 -16.32 5.46 9.61
N LEU A 9 -15.01 5.49 9.30
CA LEU A 9 -14.12 4.37 9.55
C LEU A 9 -14.07 4.01 11.04
N TYR A 10 -13.89 5.00 11.91
CA TYR A 10 -13.83 4.78 13.36
C TYR A 10 -15.19 4.31 13.90
N HIS A 11 -16.29 4.82 13.37
CA HIS A 11 -17.61 4.30 13.69
C HIS A 11 -17.73 2.81 13.37
N GLU A 12 -17.32 2.39 12.16
CA GLU A 12 -17.36 0.99 11.75
C GLU A 12 -16.43 0.11 12.59
N PHE A 13 -15.22 0.58 12.95
CA PHE A 13 -14.34 -0.16 13.85
C PHE A 13 -15.01 -0.44 15.20
N LEU A 14 -15.56 0.58 15.83
CA LEU A 14 -16.24 0.47 17.12
C LEU A 14 -17.47 -0.43 17.04
N MET A 15 -18.30 -0.30 16.01
CA MET A 15 -19.50 -1.12 15.81
C MET A 15 -19.19 -2.59 15.64
N ASN A 16 -17.99 -2.93 15.15
CA ASN A 16 -17.53 -4.30 14.93
C ASN A 16 -16.59 -4.81 16.04
N GLY A 17 -16.41 -4.04 17.12
CA GLY A 17 -15.68 -4.48 18.31
C GLY A 17 -14.19 -4.13 18.34
N ALA A 18 -13.65 -3.51 17.31
CA ALA A 18 -12.32 -2.90 17.36
C ALA A 18 -12.43 -1.57 18.12
N ARG A 19 -11.92 -1.57 19.36
CA ARG A 19 -12.12 -0.47 20.31
C ARG A 19 -11.26 0.75 20.04
N GLU A 20 -10.17 0.55 19.32
CA GLU A 20 -9.19 1.58 18.98
C GLU A 20 -8.71 1.36 17.54
N PRO A 21 -8.27 2.41 16.82
CA PRO A 21 -7.54 2.23 15.58
C PRO A 21 -6.14 1.67 15.89
N ALA A 22 -5.60 0.85 15.00
CA ALA A 22 -4.24 0.32 15.11
C ALA A 22 -3.18 1.43 14.92
N TYR A 23 -3.55 2.47 14.17
CA TYR A 23 -2.77 3.68 13.91
C TYR A 23 -3.72 4.83 13.53
N PRO A 24 -3.26 6.10 13.59
CA PRO A 24 -4.05 7.23 13.10
C PRO A 24 -4.39 7.03 11.62
N ALA A 25 -5.67 7.00 11.28
CA ALA A 25 -6.10 6.81 9.91
C ALA A 25 -5.55 7.91 8.97
N ILE A 26 -5.20 7.53 7.78
CA ILE A 26 -4.79 8.42 6.69
C ILE A 26 -5.95 8.51 5.72
N VAL A 27 -6.45 9.72 5.51
CA VAL A 27 -7.46 10.01 4.50
C VAL A 27 -6.97 11.19 3.68
N GLY A 28 -6.35 10.94 2.54
CA GLY A 28 -5.77 11.97 1.69
C GLY A 28 -6.51 12.10 0.36
N GLY A 29 -7.10 13.28 0.09
CA GLY A 29 -7.71 13.62 -1.18
C GLY A 29 -6.74 14.35 -2.12
N GLY A 30 -6.80 14.09 -3.43
CA GLY A 30 -5.97 14.79 -4.42
C GLY A 30 -4.47 14.72 -4.09
N ASP A 31 -3.83 15.89 -3.98
CA ASP A 31 -2.39 15.99 -3.69
C ASP A 31 -2.00 15.44 -2.32
N ASN A 32 -2.92 15.47 -1.34
CA ASN A 32 -2.66 14.90 -0.01
C ASN A 32 -2.43 13.39 -0.05
N ALA A 33 -3.02 12.68 -1.02
CA ALA A 33 -2.78 11.26 -1.25
C ALA A 33 -1.32 10.94 -1.63
N CYS A 34 -0.54 11.93 -2.07
CA CYS A 34 0.88 11.79 -2.39
C CYS A 34 1.79 12.09 -1.19
N THR A 35 1.23 12.43 -0.03
CA THR A 35 1.98 12.71 1.20
C THR A 35 1.98 11.48 2.09
N MET A 36 3.16 10.87 2.27
CA MET A 36 3.28 9.69 3.13
C MET A 36 2.89 10.01 4.57
N HIS A 37 2.11 9.12 5.20
CA HIS A 37 1.61 9.26 6.57
C HIS A 37 0.85 10.58 6.81
N TYR A 38 0.05 11.00 5.82
CA TYR A 38 -0.80 12.17 5.95
C TYR A 38 -1.94 11.91 6.94
N VAL A 39 -1.89 12.54 8.10
CA VAL A 39 -2.86 12.35 9.21
C VAL A 39 -3.64 13.63 9.57
N ALA A 40 -3.46 14.70 8.81
CA ALA A 40 -4.18 15.94 9.08
C ALA A 40 -5.69 15.82 8.78
N ASN A 41 -6.05 15.07 7.75
CA ASN A 41 -7.41 14.69 7.37
C ASN A 41 -8.42 15.87 7.40
N ASN A 42 -8.01 17.06 6.96
CA ASN A 42 -8.80 18.28 7.17
C ASN A 42 -9.17 19.06 5.90
N ASP A 43 -8.84 18.53 4.73
CA ASP A 43 -9.15 19.14 3.45
C ASP A 43 -10.48 18.63 2.86
N GLU A 44 -10.99 19.35 1.86
CA GLU A 44 -12.18 19.00 1.13
C GLU A 44 -11.89 17.94 0.06
N LEU A 45 -12.69 16.90 -0.03
CA LEU A 45 -12.65 15.92 -1.11
C LEU A 45 -13.37 16.46 -2.34
N LEU A 46 -12.63 16.72 -3.42
CA LEU A 46 -13.16 17.35 -4.61
C LEU A 46 -13.60 16.34 -5.68
N ASP A 47 -14.62 16.71 -6.44
CA ASP A 47 -15.08 15.92 -7.58
C ASP A 47 -13.97 15.77 -8.64
N GLY A 48 -13.71 14.54 -9.05
CA GLY A 48 -12.64 14.20 -10.02
C GLY A 48 -11.31 13.80 -9.40
N ASP A 49 -11.11 14.05 -8.09
CA ASP A 49 -9.92 13.60 -7.37
C ASP A 49 -10.01 12.11 -6.97
N LEU A 50 -8.87 11.55 -6.66
CA LEU A 50 -8.75 10.30 -5.91
C LEU A 50 -8.67 10.59 -4.42
N VAL A 51 -9.22 9.72 -3.59
CA VAL A 51 -8.99 9.67 -2.15
C VAL A 51 -8.30 8.36 -1.80
N LEU A 52 -7.15 8.47 -1.15
CA LEU A 52 -6.45 7.35 -0.53
C LEU A 52 -6.92 7.25 0.91
N VAL A 53 -7.33 6.06 1.30
CA VAL A 53 -7.72 5.71 2.66
C VAL A 53 -6.81 4.60 3.13
N ASP A 54 -6.08 4.85 4.21
CA ASP A 54 -5.21 3.89 4.86
C ASP A 54 -5.61 3.85 6.36
N ALA A 55 -6.23 2.74 6.75
CA ALA A 55 -6.82 2.61 8.07
C ALA A 55 -6.95 1.16 8.51
N GLY A 56 -6.72 0.90 9.78
CA GLY A 56 -6.92 -0.39 10.41
C GLY A 56 -7.42 -0.26 11.83
N GLY A 57 -8.33 -1.15 12.24
CA GLY A 57 -8.76 -1.28 13.63
C GLY A 57 -7.85 -2.25 14.40
N GLU A 58 -7.69 -2.01 15.70
CA GLU A 58 -7.10 -3.00 16.59
C GLU A 58 -8.21 -3.90 17.15
N TYR A 59 -8.08 -5.20 16.95
CA TYR A 59 -9.02 -6.19 17.46
C TYR A 59 -8.29 -7.26 18.27
N GLU A 60 -8.69 -7.40 19.53
CA GLU A 60 -8.07 -8.35 20.49
C GLU A 60 -6.53 -8.25 20.54
N ASN A 61 -6.01 -7.03 20.55
CA ASN A 61 -4.59 -6.64 20.53
C ASN A 61 -3.84 -6.89 19.19
N TYR A 62 -4.52 -7.31 18.14
CA TYR A 62 -3.90 -7.44 16.83
C TYR A 62 -4.26 -6.27 15.94
N ALA A 63 -3.24 -5.68 15.30
CA ALA A 63 -3.39 -4.61 14.34
C ALA A 63 -3.93 -5.14 13.01
N CYS A 64 -4.78 -4.33 12.37
CA CYS A 64 -5.12 -4.46 10.96
C CYS A 64 -4.51 -3.30 10.19
N ASP A 65 -4.19 -3.51 8.93
CA ASP A 65 -3.60 -2.51 8.06
C ASP A 65 -4.14 -2.69 6.64
N LEU A 66 -4.85 -1.67 6.13
CA LEU A 66 -5.51 -1.76 4.84
C LEU A 66 -5.54 -0.40 4.14
N THR A 67 -4.89 -0.34 2.96
CA THR A 67 -4.95 0.84 2.09
C THR A 67 -5.80 0.58 0.85
N ARG A 68 -6.67 1.54 0.50
CA ARG A 68 -7.42 1.57 -0.76
C ARG A 68 -7.54 2.99 -1.28
N THR A 69 -7.51 3.11 -2.61
CA THR A 69 -7.68 4.38 -3.32
C THR A 69 -8.95 4.35 -4.14
N PHE A 70 -9.77 5.37 -4.01
CA PHE A 70 -11.07 5.49 -4.66
C PHE A 70 -11.19 6.83 -5.40
N PRO A 71 -11.93 6.92 -6.52
CA PRO A 71 -12.35 8.22 -7.03
C PRO A 71 -13.43 8.83 -6.13
N VAL A 72 -13.28 10.09 -5.73
CA VAL A 72 -14.22 10.78 -4.84
C VAL A 72 -15.66 10.72 -5.37
N ASN A 73 -15.86 10.83 -6.68
CA ASN A 73 -17.16 10.76 -7.33
C ASN A 73 -17.61 9.33 -7.71
N GLY A 74 -16.85 8.29 -7.29
CA GLY A 74 -17.18 6.89 -7.57
C GLY A 74 -16.86 6.43 -9.00
N ARG A 75 -16.16 7.23 -9.83
CA ARG A 75 -15.83 6.90 -11.22
C ARG A 75 -14.39 7.25 -11.55
N PHE A 76 -13.59 6.25 -11.89
CA PHE A 76 -12.25 6.49 -12.41
C PHE A 76 -12.29 7.18 -13.79
N SER A 77 -11.48 8.20 -13.97
CA SER A 77 -11.13 8.66 -15.31
C SER A 77 -10.29 7.59 -16.02
N LYS A 78 -10.12 7.73 -17.34
CA LYS A 78 -9.31 6.77 -18.12
C LYS A 78 -7.88 6.67 -17.58
N THR A 79 -7.25 7.79 -17.28
CA THR A 79 -5.87 7.82 -16.78
C THR A 79 -5.77 7.23 -15.37
N GLN A 80 -6.69 7.58 -14.47
CA GLN A 80 -6.75 7.00 -13.14
C GLN A 80 -6.90 5.48 -13.18
N SER A 81 -7.81 4.96 -14.03
CA SER A 81 -8.02 3.51 -14.19
C SER A 81 -6.74 2.81 -14.70
N GLN A 82 -6.03 3.40 -15.67
CA GLN A 82 -4.80 2.82 -16.19
C GLN A 82 -3.73 2.67 -15.09
N VAL A 83 -3.52 3.71 -14.29
CA VAL A 83 -2.56 3.66 -13.16
C VAL A 83 -3.04 2.69 -12.08
N TYR A 84 -4.32 2.73 -11.71
CA TYR A 84 -4.90 1.83 -10.73
C TYR A 84 -4.72 0.36 -11.12
N ASP A 85 -4.96 0.01 -12.39
CA ASP A 85 -4.81 -1.36 -12.90
C ASP A 85 -3.34 -1.84 -12.85
N ILE A 86 -2.37 -0.93 -13.03
CA ILE A 86 -0.94 -1.25 -12.87
C ILE A 86 -0.63 -1.59 -11.41
N VAL A 87 -1.10 -0.75 -10.47
CA VAL A 87 -0.88 -0.96 -9.04
C VAL A 87 -1.56 -2.24 -8.57
N LEU A 88 -2.78 -2.52 -9.01
CA LEU A 88 -3.50 -3.75 -8.69
C LEU A 88 -2.75 -5.01 -9.18
N LYS A 89 -2.21 -4.97 -10.39
CA LYS A 89 -1.38 -6.07 -10.92
C LYS A 89 -0.08 -6.23 -10.11
N ALA A 90 0.54 -5.13 -9.71
CA ALA A 90 1.76 -5.14 -8.90
C ALA A 90 1.49 -5.75 -7.53
N GLN A 91 0.39 -5.36 -6.87
CA GLN A 91 -0.04 -5.94 -5.60
C GLN A 91 -0.29 -7.44 -5.73
N GLN A 92 -1.04 -7.88 -6.74
CA GLN A 92 -1.32 -9.30 -6.94
C GLN A 92 -0.03 -10.09 -7.17
N ALA A 93 0.89 -9.58 -8.00
CA ALA A 93 2.17 -10.23 -8.24
C ALA A 93 3.01 -10.36 -6.97
N ALA A 94 2.96 -9.35 -6.09
CA ALA A 94 3.63 -9.41 -4.78
C ALA A 94 2.97 -10.43 -3.85
N ILE A 95 1.64 -10.47 -3.78
CA ILE A 95 0.88 -11.43 -2.96
C ILE A 95 1.22 -12.87 -3.39
N ASP A 96 1.32 -13.14 -4.68
CA ASP A 96 1.65 -14.46 -5.23
C ASP A 96 3.04 -14.96 -4.81
N GLU A 97 3.96 -14.04 -4.47
CA GLU A 97 5.29 -14.35 -3.96
C GLU A 97 5.34 -14.57 -2.43
N VAL A 98 4.30 -14.24 -1.68
CA VAL A 98 4.23 -14.51 -0.23
C VAL A 98 3.89 -15.97 0.01
N GLN A 99 4.92 -16.81 -0.10
CA GLN A 99 4.79 -18.26 0.06
C GLN A 99 5.92 -18.81 0.91
N PRO A 100 5.65 -19.84 1.74
CA PRO A 100 6.70 -20.54 2.47
C PRO A 100 7.81 -21.00 1.52
N GLY A 101 9.06 -20.69 1.86
CA GLY A 101 10.24 -20.99 1.06
C GLY A 101 10.74 -19.85 0.18
N ASN A 102 9.90 -18.87 -0.14
CA ASN A 102 10.33 -17.64 -0.80
C ASN A 102 11.02 -16.69 0.19
N THR A 103 11.89 -15.82 -0.29
CA THR A 103 12.58 -14.83 0.53
C THR A 103 11.81 -13.51 0.60
N TRP A 104 12.00 -12.77 1.69
CA TRP A 104 11.32 -11.51 1.99
C TRP A 104 11.37 -10.46 0.86
N ASN A 105 12.42 -10.41 0.08
CA ASN A 105 12.56 -9.44 -1.02
C ASN A 105 11.71 -9.79 -2.26
N ARG A 106 11.30 -11.05 -2.42
CA ARG A 106 10.58 -11.52 -3.62
C ARG A 106 9.30 -10.75 -3.91
N PRO A 107 8.40 -10.49 -2.94
CA PRO A 107 7.21 -9.67 -3.17
C PRO A 107 7.54 -8.29 -3.73
N HIS A 108 8.56 -7.61 -3.15
CA HIS A 108 8.98 -6.29 -3.63
C HIS A 108 9.53 -6.34 -5.05
N GLU A 109 10.38 -7.31 -5.36
CA GLU A 109 10.92 -7.48 -6.72
C GLU A 109 9.81 -7.71 -7.75
N ALA A 110 8.79 -8.50 -7.40
CA ALA A 110 7.64 -8.74 -8.25
C ALA A 110 6.79 -7.47 -8.45
N ALA A 111 6.53 -6.72 -7.38
CA ALA A 111 5.77 -5.47 -7.43
C ALA A 111 6.46 -4.43 -8.33
N VAL A 112 7.74 -4.12 -8.05
CA VAL A 112 8.46 -3.07 -8.80
C VAL A 112 8.68 -3.44 -10.26
N ARG A 113 8.77 -4.73 -10.58
CA ARG A 113 8.78 -5.20 -11.96
C ARG A 113 7.48 -4.84 -12.68
N GLN A 114 6.32 -5.10 -12.08
CA GLN A 114 5.01 -4.77 -12.66
C GLN A 114 4.81 -3.25 -12.78
N VAL A 115 5.21 -2.49 -11.76
CA VAL A 115 5.19 -1.02 -11.81
C VAL A 115 6.04 -0.51 -12.97
N THR A 116 7.28 -0.99 -13.10
CA THR A 116 8.20 -0.55 -14.17
C THR A 116 7.64 -0.88 -15.56
N VAL A 117 7.08 -2.09 -15.76
CA VAL A 117 6.39 -2.44 -17.00
C VAL A 117 5.25 -1.47 -17.30
N GLY A 118 4.40 -1.19 -16.31
CA GLY A 118 3.30 -0.27 -16.47
C GLY A 118 3.73 1.17 -16.78
N LEU A 119 4.82 1.65 -16.17
CA LEU A 119 5.38 2.98 -16.44
C LEU A 119 5.94 3.07 -17.88
N ILE A 120 6.51 1.98 -18.41
CA ILE A 120 6.95 1.89 -19.81
C ILE A 120 5.71 1.93 -20.75
N GLU A 121 4.68 1.13 -20.45
CA GLU A 121 3.44 1.08 -21.25
C GLU A 121 2.71 2.44 -21.30
N LEU A 122 2.80 3.23 -20.23
CA LEU A 122 2.27 4.60 -20.17
C LEU A 122 3.17 5.63 -20.84
N GLY A 123 4.38 5.26 -21.29
CA GLY A 123 5.36 6.19 -21.88
C GLY A 123 5.97 7.15 -20.84
N ILE A 124 5.93 6.81 -19.56
CA ILE A 124 6.55 7.58 -18.47
C ILE A 124 8.04 7.24 -18.36
N LEU A 125 8.38 5.96 -18.53
CA LEU A 125 9.76 5.48 -18.62
C LEU A 125 10.04 4.99 -20.05
N GLU A 126 11.26 5.22 -20.52
CA GLU A 126 11.74 4.72 -21.80
C GLU A 126 13.04 3.92 -21.59
N GLY A 127 13.15 2.72 -22.16
CA GLY A 127 14.35 1.90 -22.08
C GLY A 127 14.07 0.40 -21.94
N ASP A 128 15.15 -0.34 -21.74
CA ASP A 128 15.08 -1.78 -21.47
C ASP A 128 14.66 -2.02 -20.02
N LEU A 129 13.73 -2.96 -19.84
CA LEU A 129 13.16 -3.26 -18.51
C LEU A 129 14.23 -3.64 -17.47
N GLU A 130 15.17 -4.50 -17.82
CA GLU A 130 16.19 -4.98 -16.87
C GLU A 130 17.17 -3.85 -16.48
N THR A 131 17.46 -2.97 -17.43
CA THR A 131 18.26 -1.76 -17.18
C THR A 131 17.54 -0.83 -16.21
N LEU A 132 16.26 -0.51 -16.49
CA LEU A 132 15.45 0.38 -15.64
C LEU A 132 15.26 -0.18 -14.21
N LEU A 133 15.11 -1.50 -14.08
CA LEU A 133 15.06 -2.16 -12.76
C LEU A 133 16.39 -2.05 -12.03
N SER A 134 17.51 -2.30 -12.71
CA SER A 134 18.84 -2.23 -12.08
C SER A 134 19.25 -0.82 -11.66
N GLU A 135 18.73 0.19 -12.35
CA GLU A 135 18.92 1.62 -12.04
C GLU A 135 17.85 2.16 -11.08
N GLU A 136 16.92 1.32 -10.65
CA GLU A 136 15.79 1.68 -9.78
C GLU A 136 14.98 2.89 -10.31
N ALA A 137 14.82 2.99 -11.64
CA ALA A 137 14.16 4.11 -12.30
C ALA A 137 12.68 4.29 -11.87
N TYR A 138 12.08 3.30 -11.24
CA TYR A 138 10.73 3.32 -10.67
C TYR A 138 10.63 4.14 -9.37
N LEU A 139 11.74 4.37 -8.64
CA LEU A 139 11.72 4.99 -7.29
C LEU A 139 10.99 6.33 -7.20
N PRO A 140 11.05 7.24 -8.19
CA PRO A 140 10.27 8.49 -8.13
C PRO A 140 8.75 8.27 -8.13
N TYR A 141 8.29 7.11 -8.56
CA TYR A 141 6.87 6.75 -8.70
C TYR A 141 6.40 5.73 -7.66
N CYS A 142 7.32 4.96 -7.10
CA CYS A 142 7.05 3.95 -6.08
C CYS A 142 8.22 3.95 -5.07
N PRO A 143 8.25 4.93 -4.13
CA PRO A 143 9.41 5.18 -3.27
C PRO A 143 9.48 4.30 -2.02
N HIS A 144 8.38 3.64 -1.63
CA HIS A 144 8.31 2.83 -0.42
C HIS A 144 8.55 1.33 -0.66
N LYS A 145 8.75 0.57 0.39
CA LYS A 145 8.81 -0.90 0.34
C LYS A 145 7.39 -1.47 0.27
N THR A 146 7.28 -2.68 -0.25
CA THR A 146 5.99 -3.33 -0.56
C THR A 146 5.30 -3.93 0.67
N GLY A 147 5.95 -3.99 1.82
CA GLY A 147 5.31 -4.55 3.01
C GLY A 147 6.20 -4.58 4.24
N HIS A 148 5.58 -4.92 5.36
CA HIS A 148 6.21 -5.03 6.68
C HIS A 148 5.53 -6.13 7.50
N TRP A 149 6.16 -6.57 8.60
CA TRP A 149 5.52 -7.46 9.56
C TRP A 149 4.30 -6.78 10.19
N LEU A 150 3.24 -7.56 10.39
CA LEU A 150 1.99 -7.12 11.00
C LEU A 150 1.63 -8.10 12.12
N GLY A 151 1.28 -7.57 13.32
CA GLY A 151 0.97 -8.39 14.47
C GLY A 151 0.35 -7.59 15.60
N LEU A 152 1.01 -7.58 16.77
CA LEU A 152 0.57 -6.77 17.92
C LEU A 152 0.76 -5.27 17.66
N ASP A 153 1.75 -4.92 16.87
CA ASP A 153 1.93 -3.57 16.34
C ASP A 153 1.69 -3.58 14.82
N VAL A 154 1.26 -2.44 14.25
CA VAL A 154 1.08 -2.29 12.81
C VAL A 154 2.40 -2.49 12.06
N HIS A 155 3.49 -1.90 12.56
CA HIS A 155 4.86 -2.20 12.15
C HIS A 155 5.48 -3.13 13.21
N ASP A 156 5.14 -4.41 13.11
CA ASP A 156 5.52 -5.36 14.15
C ASP A 156 7.02 -5.68 14.13
N VAL A 157 7.53 -6.11 15.27
CA VAL A 157 8.94 -6.44 15.45
C VAL A 157 9.30 -7.71 14.68
N GLY A 158 10.41 -7.67 13.99
CA GLY A 158 10.93 -8.85 13.27
C GLY A 158 12.11 -8.48 12.37
N ASP A 159 12.99 -9.45 12.19
CA ASP A 159 14.11 -9.30 11.26
C ASP A 159 13.66 -9.57 9.83
N TYR A 160 14.02 -8.70 8.91
CA TYR A 160 13.87 -8.90 7.46
C TYR A 160 15.04 -9.67 6.85
N GLN A 161 16.19 -9.61 7.53
CA GLN A 161 17.40 -10.32 7.14
C GLN A 161 18.05 -10.98 8.37
N ILE A 162 18.64 -12.15 8.18
CA ILE A 162 19.41 -12.87 9.20
C ILE A 162 20.83 -13.09 8.63
N ASN A 163 21.84 -12.57 9.31
CA ASN A 163 23.25 -12.63 8.88
C ASN A 163 23.47 -12.09 7.44
N GLY A 164 22.74 -11.02 7.06
CA GLY A 164 22.86 -10.40 5.75
C GLY A 164 22.13 -11.14 4.63
N GLN A 165 21.39 -12.18 4.93
CA GLN A 165 20.55 -12.91 3.99
C GLN A 165 19.08 -12.61 4.24
N TRP A 166 18.29 -12.44 3.18
CA TRP A 166 16.86 -12.25 3.28
C TRP A 166 16.20 -13.44 3.99
N ARG A 167 15.36 -13.11 4.98
CA ARG A 167 14.58 -14.10 5.72
C ARG A 167 13.65 -14.85 4.76
N VAL A 168 13.53 -16.14 4.96
CA VAL A 168 12.59 -17.00 4.23
C VAL A 168 11.24 -16.95 4.92
N PHE A 169 10.15 -16.87 4.15
CA PHE A 169 8.80 -17.00 4.67
C PHE A 169 8.55 -18.40 5.20
N GLU A 170 7.90 -18.48 6.34
CA GLU A 170 7.47 -19.70 7.01
C GLU A 170 5.96 -19.66 7.27
N GLU A 171 5.34 -20.80 7.44
CA GLU A 171 3.92 -20.89 7.79
C GLU A 171 3.62 -20.14 9.09
N GLY A 172 2.53 -19.38 9.11
CA GLY A 172 2.10 -18.58 10.27
C GLY A 172 2.67 -17.17 10.32
N MET A 173 3.59 -16.78 9.40
CA MET A 173 4.02 -15.38 9.26
C MET A 173 2.92 -14.53 8.66
N VAL A 174 2.79 -13.30 9.15
CA VAL A 174 1.82 -12.31 8.66
C VAL A 174 2.57 -11.05 8.22
N THR A 175 2.27 -10.56 7.03
CA THR A 175 2.86 -9.36 6.45
C THR A 175 1.82 -8.56 5.66
N THR A 176 2.03 -7.26 5.53
CA THR A 176 1.29 -6.45 4.57
C THR A 176 1.83 -6.64 3.14
N ILE A 177 0.99 -6.33 2.16
CA ILE A 177 1.36 -6.06 0.77
C ILE A 177 0.62 -4.80 0.33
N GLU A 178 1.34 -3.72 0.16
CA GLU A 178 0.86 -2.36 -0.06
C GLU A 178 1.63 -1.61 -1.15
#